data_849e2dc98b1fc43111fc0ee60cf75b49
#
_entry.id   849e2dc98b1fc43111fc0ee60cf75b49
#
_cell.length_a   1.000
_cell.length_b   1.000
_cell.length_c   1.000
_cell.angle_alpha   90.00
_cell.angle_beta   90.00
_cell.angle_gamma   90.00
#
_symmetry.space_group_name_H-M   'P 1'
#
loop_
_entity.id
_entity.type
_entity.pdbx_description
1 polymer ?
#
loop_
_entity_poly.entity_id
_entity_poly.type
_entity_poly.pdbx_seq_one_letter_code
_entity_poly.pdbx_strand_id
1 'polypeptide(L)'
;MSWNLTSSFAPVSRFWGTLAFRLTASYAFAGLFLVFSATASLYFVLVSELEKSTDLFLADKVHVLTTMLKERPDDWDALREEIELESAARRYEQFYIRLLDERETALLITPGMADQLDLEQLAGRTRSFPDRTIRMRGKDGHAFRVTSAAAPVRSATTQTDTIQIAIDISQKEALLARYRFWFWSILLATFAIFPVVGYQIARRGIRPVEEMATTARHISSTNLRERILPEGYPFELASLASTFNQMLDRLEESFERISRFSADIAHDLRTPVNNIRGEAEVALARVRRADEYRDVIESCLEESVRLSDLISDLLFLARAESPVTHLRRQRVDVGELLRGVREYYEISAAEGGVSLTTVAADEPVIVELDRTLLQRAVGNLVSNALAHTQPGGSIVLATNADISTIRIEVSDTGVGIPAEALPRVFDRFFRVDSSRSQASGGTGLGLAIVQSIALLHGGNVQIWSELGQGTRVTLHMPLSSTK
;
A
#
# COMPACT_ATOMS: atom_id res chain seq x y z
N MET A 1 10.26 4.74 49.04
CA MET A 1 11.42 3.98 48.58
C MET A 1 10.99 2.55 48.36
N SER A 2 10.54 2.24 47.16
CA SER A 2 10.31 0.88 46.69
C SER A 2 10.61 0.85 45.19
N TRP A 3 11.79 0.38 44.89
CA TRP A 3 12.31 0.18 43.55
C TRP A 3 11.58 -1.01 42.90
N ASN A 4 10.69 -0.76 41.97
CA ASN A 4 10.19 -1.79 41.07
C ASN A 4 11.16 -1.92 39.90
N LEU A 5 12.13 -2.82 40.05
CA LEU A 5 12.91 -3.43 38.99
C LEU A 5 12.05 -4.46 38.26
N THR A 6 11.18 -4.06 37.39
CA THR A 6 10.67 -4.92 36.33
C THR A 6 11.48 -4.64 35.09
N SER A 7 12.61 -5.33 35.00
CA SER A 7 13.49 -5.39 33.83
C SER A 7 12.71 -5.89 32.62
N SER A 8 12.72 -5.08 31.66
CA SER A 8 12.57 -5.19 30.23
C SER A 8 13.12 -6.51 29.63
N PHE A 9 12.41 -7.61 29.79
CA PHE A 9 12.47 -8.73 28.85
C PHE A 9 11.34 -8.53 27.84
N ALA A 10 11.59 -7.70 26.81
CA ALA A 10 10.75 -7.72 25.63
C ALA A 10 10.80 -9.14 25.05
N PRO A 11 9.66 -9.81 24.87
CA PRO A 11 9.66 -11.23 24.54
C PRO A 11 10.28 -11.44 23.17
N VAL A 12 11.24 -12.35 23.09
CA VAL A 12 11.89 -12.88 21.89
C VAL A 12 10.83 -13.28 20.82
N SER A 13 9.61 -13.57 21.23
CA SER A 13 8.45 -13.84 20.37
C SER A 13 8.07 -12.69 19.41
N ARG A 14 8.32 -11.44 19.76
CA ARG A 14 8.04 -10.29 18.85
C ARG A 14 9.02 -10.22 17.68
N PHE A 15 10.24 -10.70 17.84
CA PHE A 15 11.25 -10.69 16.76
C PHE A 15 10.86 -11.64 15.62
N TRP A 16 10.33 -12.82 15.93
CA TRP A 16 9.90 -13.84 14.95
C TRP A 16 8.67 -13.41 14.15
N GLY A 17 7.89 -12.47 14.66
CA GLY A 17 6.70 -11.93 13.97
C GLY A 17 6.97 -10.76 13.03
N THR A 18 8.20 -10.21 12.99
CA THR A 18 8.51 -9.06 12.13
C THR A 18 8.60 -9.47 10.66
N LEU A 19 8.12 -8.57 9.78
CA LEU A 19 8.21 -8.75 8.33
C LEU A 19 9.68 -8.91 7.88
N ALA A 20 10.59 -8.14 8.49
CA ALA A 20 12.02 -8.23 8.25
C ALA A 20 12.57 -9.62 8.52
N PHE A 21 12.21 -10.23 9.67
CA PHE A 21 12.65 -11.58 10.01
C PHE A 21 12.11 -12.62 9.03
N ARG A 22 10.82 -12.56 8.70
CA ARG A 22 10.18 -13.51 7.77
C ARG A 22 10.81 -13.44 6.38
N LEU A 23 11.05 -12.24 5.84
CA LEU A 23 11.72 -12.05 4.57
C LEU A 23 13.16 -12.56 4.61
N THR A 24 13.92 -12.19 5.66
CA THR A 24 15.29 -12.67 5.84
C THR A 24 15.34 -14.20 5.90
N ALA A 25 14.49 -14.84 6.69
CA ALA A 25 14.43 -16.29 6.82
C ALA A 25 14.08 -16.98 5.49
N SER A 26 13.11 -16.42 4.75
CA SER A 26 12.71 -16.96 3.43
C SER A 26 13.82 -16.85 2.39
N TYR A 27 14.49 -15.71 2.29
CA TYR A 27 15.61 -15.53 1.35
C TYR A 27 16.84 -16.36 1.74
N ALA A 28 17.17 -16.42 3.04
CA ALA A 28 18.27 -17.25 3.53
C ALA A 28 18.00 -18.73 3.27
N PHE A 29 16.78 -19.20 3.52
CA PHE A 29 16.39 -20.59 3.24
C PHE A 29 16.45 -20.92 1.74
N ALA A 30 15.86 -20.06 0.90
CA ALA A 30 15.86 -20.27 -0.55
C ALA A 30 17.29 -20.29 -1.12
N GLY A 31 18.12 -19.33 -0.70
CA GLY A 31 19.53 -19.29 -1.11
C GLY A 31 20.34 -20.48 -0.64
N LEU A 32 20.17 -20.89 0.62
CA LEU A 32 20.83 -22.07 1.18
C LEU A 32 20.40 -23.35 0.44
N PHE A 33 19.11 -23.50 0.17
CA PHE A 33 18.57 -24.63 -0.58
C PHE A 33 19.13 -24.70 -2.00
N LEU A 34 19.23 -23.56 -2.69
CA LEU A 34 19.76 -23.50 -4.04
C LEU A 34 21.24 -23.88 -4.08
N VAL A 35 22.06 -23.30 -3.18
CA VAL A 35 23.49 -23.61 -3.09
C VAL A 35 23.71 -25.06 -2.69
N PHE A 36 22.95 -25.58 -1.73
CA PHE A 36 23.00 -26.99 -1.33
C PHE A 36 22.65 -27.90 -2.50
N SER A 37 21.55 -27.66 -3.19
CA SER A 37 21.11 -28.48 -4.32
C SER A 37 22.11 -28.48 -5.46
N ALA A 38 22.66 -27.31 -5.82
CA ALA A 38 23.65 -27.18 -6.87
C ALA A 38 24.96 -27.89 -6.53
N THR A 39 25.50 -27.67 -5.33
CA THR A 39 26.74 -28.29 -4.88
C THR A 39 26.59 -29.80 -4.65
N ALA A 40 25.46 -30.26 -4.12
CA ALA A 40 25.16 -31.68 -3.95
C ALA A 40 25.01 -32.38 -5.31
N SER A 41 24.32 -31.75 -6.27
CA SER A 41 24.21 -32.29 -7.64
C SER A 41 25.56 -32.41 -8.31
N LEU A 42 26.41 -31.37 -8.22
CA LEU A 42 27.74 -31.38 -8.79
C LEU A 42 28.62 -32.46 -8.15
N TYR A 43 28.55 -32.60 -6.81
CA TYR A 43 29.28 -33.64 -6.09
C TYR A 43 28.83 -35.06 -6.52
N PHE A 44 27.52 -35.28 -6.63
CA PHE A 44 26.96 -36.56 -7.07
C PHE A 44 27.40 -36.93 -8.49
N VAL A 45 27.34 -35.96 -9.43
CA VAL A 45 27.81 -36.18 -10.81
C VAL A 45 29.30 -36.52 -10.82
N LEU A 46 30.12 -35.79 -10.06
CA LEU A 46 31.56 -36.05 -9.97
C LEU A 46 31.86 -37.47 -9.45
N VAL A 47 31.19 -37.87 -8.36
CA VAL A 47 31.38 -39.24 -7.80
C VAL A 47 30.96 -40.29 -8.81
N SER A 48 29.77 -40.13 -9.44
CA SER A 48 29.25 -41.08 -10.43
C SER A 48 30.18 -41.21 -11.63
N GLU A 49 30.72 -40.09 -12.13
CA GLU A 49 31.63 -40.11 -13.28
C GLU A 49 32.98 -40.77 -12.95
N LEU A 50 33.56 -40.48 -11.77
CA LEU A 50 34.79 -41.11 -11.32
C LEU A 50 34.63 -42.63 -11.10
N GLU A 51 33.50 -43.05 -10.54
CA GLU A 51 33.22 -44.49 -10.37
C GLU A 51 33.01 -45.19 -11.71
N LYS A 52 32.21 -44.61 -12.61
CA LYS A 52 31.96 -45.14 -13.94
C LYS A 52 33.25 -45.24 -14.78
N SER A 53 34.10 -44.22 -14.75
CA SER A 53 35.38 -44.21 -15.43
C SER A 53 36.30 -45.35 -14.92
N THR A 54 36.30 -45.61 -13.61
CA THR A 54 37.08 -46.69 -13.02
C THR A 54 36.53 -48.07 -13.39
N ASP A 55 35.22 -48.24 -13.40
CA ASP A 55 34.57 -49.52 -13.79
C ASP A 55 34.77 -49.82 -15.27
N LEU A 56 34.66 -48.82 -16.15
CA LEU A 56 34.94 -48.97 -17.57
C LEU A 56 36.39 -49.38 -17.81
N PHE A 57 37.34 -48.74 -17.09
CA PHE A 57 38.75 -49.10 -17.18
C PHE A 57 39.02 -50.57 -16.77
N LEU A 58 38.42 -51.00 -15.63
CA LEU A 58 38.56 -52.40 -15.17
C LEU A 58 37.96 -53.39 -16.16
N ALA A 59 36.79 -53.07 -16.73
CA ALA A 59 36.13 -53.91 -17.73
C ALA A 59 36.93 -54.02 -19.03
N ASP A 60 37.52 -52.92 -19.50
CA ASP A 60 38.40 -52.91 -20.68
C ASP A 60 39.63 -53.75 -20.42
N LYS A 61 40.28 -53.68 -19.27
CA LYS A 61 41.45 -54.49 -18.89
C LYS A 61 41.13 -55.97 -18.80
N VAL A 62 39.99 -56.35 -18.23
CA VAL A 62 39.49 -57.71 -18.22
C VAL A 62 39.37 -58.24 -19.66
N HIS A 63 38.79 -57.42 -20.55
CA HIS A 63 38.57 -57.78 -21.94
C HIS A 63 39.88 -58.00 -22.67
N VAL A 64 40.87 -57.09 -22.54
CA VAL A 64 42.21 -57.19 -23.15
C VAL A 64 42.92 -58.44 -22.68
N LEU A 65 42.97 -58.63 -21.35
CA LEU A 65 43.67 -59.83 -20.80
C LEU A 65 43.03 -61.15 -21.22
N THR A 66 41.68 -61.18 -21.22
CA THR A 66 40.89 -62.34 -21.66
C THR A 66 41.16 -62.66 -23.13
N THR A 67 41.29 -61.62 -23.97
CA THR A 67 41.58 -61.79 -25.41
C THR A 67 43.03 -62.32 -25.62
N MET A 68 44.01 -61.74 -24.92
CA MET A 68 45.39 -62.20 -24.98
C MET A 68 45.56 -63.65 -24.55
N LEU A 69 44.88 -64.02 -23.45
CA LEU A 69 44.93 -65.44 -22.99
C LEU A 69 44.24 -66.40 -23.94
N LYS A 70 43.26 -65.95 -24.73
CA LYS A 70 42.64 -66.78 -25.80
C LYS A 70 43.53 -66.95 -27.03
N GLU A 71 44.19 -65.88 -27.43
CA GLU A 71 45.04 -65.91 -28.65
C GLU A 71 46.39 -66.62 -28.41
N ARG A 72 47.01 -66.52 -27.21
CA ARG A 72 48.26 -67.09 -26.83
C ARG A 72 48.19 -67.79 -25.47
N PRO A 73 47.61 -68.98 -25.36
CA PRO A 73 47.27 -69.60 -24.07
C PRO A 73 48.48 -70.05 -23.22
N ASP A 74 49.65 -70.22 -23.75
CA ASP A 74 50.83 -70.68 -23.01
C ASP A 74 52.01 -69.68 -23.02
N ASP A 75 51.81 -68.45 -23.52
CA ASP A 75 52.84 -67.41 -23.61
C ASP A 75 52.86 -66.50 -22.38
N TRP A 76 53.23 -67.05 -21.24
CA TRP A 76 53.28 -66.34 -19.94
C TRP A 76 54.32 -65.23 -19.90
N ASP A 77 55.39 -65.31 -20.67
CA ASP A 77 56.43 -64.28 -20.68
C ASP A 77 55.95 -63.05 -21.43
N ALA A 78 55.24 -63.19 -22.54
CA ALA A 78 54.61 -62.06 -23.23
C ALA A 78 53.59 -61.39 -22.40
N LEU A 79 52.75 -62.16 -21.69
CA LEU A 79 51.75 -61.59 -20.77
C LEU A 79 52.37 -60.81 -19.60
N ARG A 80 53.47 -61.33 -19.04
CA ARG A 80 54.20 -60.68 -17.96
C ARG A 80 54.84 -59.37 -18.46
N GLU A 81 55.52 -59.43 -19.63
CA GLU A 81 56.18 -58.28 -20.23
C GLU A 81 55.14 -57.13 -20.50
N GLU A 82 53.99 -57.44 -21.04
CA GLU A 82 52.89 -56.48 -21.30
C GLU A 82 52.41 -55.86 -19.99
N ILE A 83 52.11 -56.65 -18.94
CA ILE A 83 51.66 -56.20 -17.65
C ILE A 83 52.71 -55.30 -16.96
N GLU A 84 54.04 -55.70 -17.05
CA GLU A 84 55.13 -54.92 -16.47
C GLU A 84 55.34 -53.60 -17.21
N LEU A 85 55.32 -53.60 -18.55
CA LEU A 85 55.41 -52.40 -19.38
C LEU A 85 54.24 -51.40 -19.08
N GLU A 86 53.04 -51.90 -19.02
CA GLU A 86 51.89 -51.06 -18.77
C GLU A 86 51.85 -50.54 -17.32
N SER A 87 52.20 -51.39 -16.35
CA SER A 87 52.30 -50.97 -14.94
C SER A 87 53.41 -49.92 -14.76
N ALA A 88 54.55 -50.05 -15.45
CA ALA A 88 55.64 -49.08 -15.43
C ALA A 88 55.29 -47.77 -16.13
N ALA A 89 54.46 -47.80 -17.19
CA ALA A 89 54.01 -46.62 -17.92
C ALA A 89 53.03 -45.75 -17.13
N ARG A 90 52.33 -46.31 -16.17
CA ARG A 90 51.32 -45.59 -15.36
C ARG A 90 51.90 -45.14 -14.02
N ARG A 91 52.33 -43.89 -13.95
CA ARG A 91 52.93 -43.26 -12.77
C ARG A 91 51.97 -42.92 -11.63
N TYR A 92 50.70 -42.84 -11.92
CA TYR A 92 49.68 -42.30 -10.99
C TYR A 92 48.53 -43.26 -10.65
N GLU A 93 48.29 -44.31 -11.44
CA GLU A 93 47.23 -45.29 -11.19
C GLU A 93 47.90 -46.70 -11.22
N GLN A 94 48.36 -47.14 -10.08
CA GLN A 94 48.92 -48.49 -9.97
C GLN A 94 47.79 -49.50 -10.04
N PHE A 95 47.96 -50.49 -10.91
CA PHE A 95 47.01 -51.57 -10.97
C PHE A 95 47.83 -52.92 -10.81
N TYR A 96 47.08 -53.85 -10.22
CA TYR A 96 47.69 -55.19 -9.93
C TYR A 96 46.74 -56.20 -10.54
N ILE A 97 47.42 -57.26 -11.12
CA ILE A 97 46.70 -58.36 -11.76
C ILE A 97 47.21 -59.67 -11.07
N ARG A 98 46.21 -60.51 -10.78
CA ARG A 98 46.41 -61.84 -10.28
C ARG A 98 45.60 -62.80 -11.12
N LEU A 99 46.27 -63.85 -11.66
CA LEU A 99 45.63 -64.94 -12.40
C LEU A 99 45.67 -66.19 -11.53
N LEU A 100 44.54 -66.84 -11.38
CA LEU A 100 44.36 -68.04 -10.57
C LEU A 100 43.87 -69.19 -11.45
N ASP A 101 44.42 -70.40 -11.17
CA ASP A 101 43.87 -71.62 -11.72
C ASP A 101 42.59 -72.06 -10.96
N GLU A 102 41.94 -73.15 -11.41
CA GLU A 102 40.76 -73.72 -10.73
C GLU A 102 41.01 -74.11 -9.27
N ARG A 103 42.23 -74.41 -8.88
CA ARG A 103 42.66 -74.74 -7.51
C ARG A 103 43.02 -73.52 -6.71
N GLU A 104 42.80 -72.31 -7.27
CA GLU A 104 43.17 -71.02 -6.66
C GLU A 104 44.67 -70.83 -6.48
N THR A 105 45.50 -71.62 -7.19
CA THR A 105 46.95 -71.44 -7.22
C THR A 105 47.24 -70.26 -8.14
N ALA A 106 48.08 -69.35 -7.70
CA ALA A 106 48.40 -68.15 -8.49
C ALA A 106 49.38 -68.59 -9.63
N LEU A 107 48.87 -68.41 -10.85
CA LEU A 107 49.67 -68.62 -12.06
C LEU A 107 50.55 -67.40 -12.34
N LEU A 108 50.04 -66.23 -12.07
CA LEU A 108 50.74 -64.97 -12.24
C LEU A 108 50.29 -63.98 -11.18
N ILE A 109 51.22 -63.22 -10.59
CA ILE A 109 50.97 -62.13 -9.67
C ILE A 109 51.86 -60.97 -10.04
N THR A 110 51.26 -59.77 -10.20
CA THR A 110 52.07 -58.55 -10.42
C THR A 110 52.91 -58.24 -9.19
N PRO A 111 54.23 -57.86 -9.38
CA PRO A 111 55.09 -57.49 -8.29
C PRO A 111 54.46 -56.38 -7.37
N GLY A 112 54.55 -56.52 -6.04
CA GLY A 112 54.03 -55.61 -5.06
C GLY A 112 52.57 -55.83 -4.68
N MET A 113 51.79 -56.67 -5.39
CA MET A 113 50.36 -56.90 -5.07
C MET A 113 50.19 -57.55 -3.67
N ALA A 114 51.07 -58.53 -3.32
CA ALA A 114 51.06 -59.23 -2.04
C ALA A 114 51.46 -58.32 -0.86
N ASP A 115 52.22 -57.26 -1.13
CA ASP A 115 52.62 -56.27 -0.13
C ASP A 115 51.50 -55.31 0.15
N GLN A 116 50.74 -54.92 -0.87
CA GLN A 116 49.71 -53.94 -0.82
C GLN A 116 48.37 -54.54 -0.46
N LEU A 117 48.04 -55.73 -0.91
CA LEU A 117 46.71 -56.33 -0.75
C LEU A 117 46.78 -57.63 0.09
N ASP A 118 45.76 -57.82 0.91
CA ASP A 118 45.57 -59.11 1.57
C ASP A 118 44.88 -60.07 0.59
N LEU A 119 45.73 -61.01 0.11
CA LEU A 119 45.33 -61.95 -0.95
C LEU A 119 44.27 -62.96 -0.48
N GLU A 120 44.20 -63.30 0.84
CA GLU A 120 43.17 -64.19 1.39
C GLU A 120 41.81 -63.49 1.47
N GLN A 121 41.79 -62.25 1.94
CA GLN A 121 40.56 -61.44 1.93
C GLN A 121 40.08 -61.17 0.50
N LEU A 122 41.00 -60.96 -0.43
CA LEU A 122 40.65 -60.74 -1.84
C LEU A 122 39.93 -61.98 -2.41
N ALA A 123 40.48 -63.16 -2.21
CA ALA A 123 39.91 -64.45 -2.68
C ALA A 123 38.51 -64.68 -2.06
N GLY A 124 38.36 -64.46 -0.78
CA GLY A 124 37.06 -64.66 -0.10
C GLY A 124 35.97 -63.69 -0.59
N ARG A 125 36.31 -62.42 -0.85
CA ARG A 125 35.36 -61.43 -1.33
C ARG A 125 34.99 -61.58 -2.81
N THR A 126 35.93 -61.94 -3.66
CA THR A 126 35.65 -62.15 -5.10
C THR A 126 34.83 -63.39 -5.35
N ARG A 127 34.94 -64.45 -4.54
CA ARG A 127 34.03 -65.62 -4.58
C ARG A 127 32.58 -65.25 -4.22
N SER A 128 32.39 -64.37 -3.21
CA SER A 128 31.09 -63.94 -2.77
C SER A 128 30.37 -63.06 -3.78
N PHE A 129 31.09 -62.39 -4.68
CA PHE A 129 30.56 -61.41 -5.65
C PHE A 129 31.25 -61.55 -7.01
N PRO A 130 31.06 -62.65 -7.75
CA PRO A 130 31.62 -62.82 -9.08
C PRO A 130 31.07 -61.73 -10.00
N ASP A 131 31.89 -61.23 -10.92
CA ASP A 131 31.58 -60.21 -11.93
C ASP A 131 31.16 -58.85 -11.38
N ARG A 132 31.40 -58.58 -10.10
CA ARG A 132 31.16 -57.25 -9.51
C ARG A 132 32.44 -56.60 -9.08
N THR A 133 32.48 -55.28 -9.33
CA THR A 133 33.56 -54.44 -8.80
C THR A 133 33.32 -54.17 -7.32
N ILE A 134 34.31 -54.50 -6.47
CA ILE A 134 34.25 -54.29 -5.00
C ILE A 134 35.30 -53.30 -4.57
N ARG A 135 35.00 -52.54 -3.51
CA ARG A 135 35.96 -51.64 -2.87
C ARG A 135 36.62 -52.35 -1.69
N MET A 136 37.95 -52.27 -1.62
CA MET A 136 38.73 -52.92 -0.59
C MET A 136 39.83 -51.98 -0.10
N ARG A 137 40.25 -52.11 1.17
CA ARG A 137 41.43 -51.42 1.69
C ARG A 137 42.62 -52.34 1.70
N GLY A 138 43.76 -51.83 1.22
CA GLY A 138 45.03 -52.48 1.31
C GLY A 138 45.65 -52.45 2.71
N LYS A 139 46.75 -53.16 2.88
CA LYS A 139 47.55 -53.27 4.15
C LYS A 139 48.03 -51.88 4.61
N ASP A 140 48.45 -51.04 3.67
CA ASP A 140 48.94 -49.68 3.92
C ASP A 140 47.84 -48.62 4.04
N GLY A 141 46.56 -49.05 4.06
CA GLY A 141 45.42 -48.15 4.14
C GLY A 141 44.99 -47.56 2.78
N HIS A 142 45.70 -47.83 1.70
CA HIS A 142 45.30 -47.45 0.35
C HIS A 142 43.96 -48.06 -0.04
N ALA A 143 43.18 -47.33 -0.81
CA ALA A 143 41.88 -47.80 -1.27
C ALA A 143 42.02 -48.42 -2.67
N PHE A 144 41.55 -49.64 -2.80
CA PHE A 144 41.55 -50.35 -4.06
C PHE A 144 40.14 -50.66 -4.54
N ARG A 145 39.95 -50.63 -5.87
CA ARG A 145 38.77 -51.12 -6.53
C ARG A 145 39.13 -52.38 -7.28
N VAL A 146 38.47 -53.47 -6.97
CA VAL A 146 38.86 -54.81 -7.43
C VAL A 146 37.70 -55.42 -8.23
N THR A 147 38.00 -56.03 -9.35
CA THR A 147 37.10 -56.87 -10.14
C THR A 147 37.66 -58.27 -10.31
N SER A 148 36.78 -59.24 -10.47
CA SER A 148 37.21 -60.60 -10.87
C SER A 148 36.34 -61.06 -12.03
N ALA A 149 36.94 -61.76 -12.96
CA ALA A 149 36.26 -62.30 -14.12
C ALA A 149 36.82 -63.71 -14.44
N ALA A 150 35.99 -64.59 -14.95
CA ALA A 150 36.36 -65.87 -15.44
C ALA A 150 37.02 -65.78 -16.85
N ALA A 151 38.18 -66.38 -17.06
CA ALA A 151 38.86 -66.39 -18.34
C ALA A 151 39.05 -67.83 -18.82
N PRO A 152 38.64 -68.20 -20.03
CA PRO A 152 38.92 -69.48 -20.61
C PRO A 152 40.35 -69.48 -21.12
N VAL A 153 41.27 -70.19 -20.42
CA VAL A 153 42.74 -70.21 -20.75
C VAL A 153 43.17 -71.43 -21.53
N ARG A 154 42.45 -72.56 -21.52
CA ARG A 154 42.83 -73.74 -22.23
C ARG A 154 41.78 -74.33 -23.18
N SER A 155 42.21 -74.50 -24.45
CA SER A 155 41.31 -74.92 -25.54
C SER A 155 40.84 -76.39 -25.46
N ALA A 156 41.38 -77.19 -24.50
CA ALA A 156 41.13 -78.65 -24.47
C ALA A 156 40.47 -79.16 -23.18
N THR A 157 40.20 -78.34 -22.19
CA THR A 157 39.57 -78.69 -20.93
C THR A 157 38.56 -77.61 -20.54
N THR A 158 37.43 -77.99 -19.93
CA THR A 158 36.40 -77.09 -19.38
C THR A 158 36.91 -76.25 -18.20
N GLN A 159 38.17 -75.93 -18.16
CA GLN A 159 38.86 -75.24 -17.05
C GLN A 159 38.78 -73.74 -17.29
N THR A 160 38.22 -72.98 -16.30
CA THR A 160 38.15 -71.55 -16.29
C THR A 160 39.05 -70.99 -15.21
N ASP A 161 40.08 -70.26 -15.66
CA ASP A 161 40.93 -69.51 -14.76
C ASP A 161 40.24 -68.20 -14.32
N THR A 162 40.61 -67.66 -13.15
CA THR A 162 40.05 -66.43 -12.63
C THR A 162 41.06 -65.30 -12.71
N ILE A 163 40.71 -64.23 -13.42
CA ILE A 163 41.50 -62.99 -13.46
C ILE A 163 40.94 -62.07 -12.36
N GLN A 164 41.81 -61.59 -11.51
CA GLN A 164 41.55 -60.56 -10.49
C GLN A 164 42.41 -59.33 -10.84
N ILE A 165 41.72 -58.17 -10.93
CA ILE A 165 42.39 -56.90 -11.22
C ILE A 165 42.04 -55.93 -10.10
N ALA A 166 43.03 -55.30 -9.49
CA ALA A 166 42.91 -54.30 -8.47
C ALA A 166 43.55 -53.00 -8.95
N ILE A 167 42.83 -51.89 -8.84
CA ILE A 167 43.37 -50.58 -9.15
C ILE A 167 43.38 -49.70 -7.89
N ASP A 168 44.47 -48.97 -7.65
CA ASP A 168 44.57 -48.00 -6.56
C ASP A 168 43.72 -46.77 -6.88
N ILE A 169 42.74 -46.51 -6.02
CA ILE A 169 41.83 -45.34 -6.12
C ILE A 169 42.14 -44.31 -5.03
N SER A 170 43.23 -44.41 -4.30
CA SER A 170 43.56 -43.52 -3.17
C SER A 170 43.63 -42.06 -3.57
N GLN A 171 44.18 -41.74 -4.76
CA GLN A 171 44.20 -40.38 -5.28
C GLN A 171 42.78 -39.85 -5.58
N LYS A 172 41.91 -40.71 -6.13
CA LYS A 172 40.49 -40.35 -6.38
C LYS A 172 39.74 -40.11 -5.07
N GLU A 173 40.00 -40.94 -4.04
CA GLU A 173 39.43 -40.73 -2.70
C GLU A 173 39.93 -39.44 -2.04
N ALA A 174 41.25 -39.14 -2.16
CA ALA A 174 41.83 -37.90 -1.65
C ALA A 174 41.23 -36.67 -2.36
N LEU A 175 40.99 -36.77 -3.67
CA LEU A 175 40.31 -35.74 -4.44
C LEU A 175 38.88 -35.54 -3.95
N LEU A 176 38.09 -36.61 -3.80
CA LEU A 176 36.73 -36.56 -3.27
C LEU A 176 36.69 -36.03 -1.85
N ALA A 177 37.66 -36.35 -0.98
CA ALA A 177 37.76 -35.80 0.36
C ALA A 177 37.98 -34.28 0.35
N ARG A 178 38.83 -33.79 -0.59
CA ARG A 178 39.03 -32.33 -0.78
C ARG A 178 37.76 -31.64 -1.26
N TYR A 179 37.07 -32.22 -2.23
CA TYR A 179 35.78 -31.66 -2.69
C TYR A 179 34.73 -31.65 -1.59
N ARG A 180 34.66 -32.72 -0.75
CA ARG A 180 33.76 -32.80 0.40
C ARG A 180 34.08 -31.73 1.45
N PHE A 181 35.37 -31.43 1.68
CA PHE A 181 35.75 -30.32 2.56
C PHE A 181 35.28 -28.97 2.01
N TRP A 182 35.49 -28.70 0.71
CA TRP A 182 35.03 -27.48 0.08
C TRP A 182 33.49 -27.38 0.06
N PHE A 183 32.78 -28.46 -0.15
CA PHE A 183 31.31 -28.52 -0.08
C PHE A 183 30.83 -28.04 1.27
N TRP A 184 31.35 -28.59 2.37
CA TRP A 184 30.93 -28.16 3.70
C TRP A 184 31.36 -26.73 4.04
N SER A 185 32.52 -26.29 3.56
CA SER A 185 33.00 -24.92 3.76
C SER A 185 32.11 -23.89 3.05
N ILE A 186 31.72 -24.16 1.82
CA ILE A 186 30.80 -23.30 1.05
C ILE A 186 29.43 -23.23 1.75
N LEU A 187 28.92 -24.37 2.20
CA LEU A 187 27.65 -24.44 2.89
C LEU A 187 27.65 -23.63 4.20
N LEU A 188 28.72 -23.77 4.98
CA LEU A 188 28.92 -23.01 6.22
C LEU A 188 29.02 -21.49 5.95
N ALA A 189 29.82 -21.13 4.95
CA ALA A 189 29.93 -19.71 4.55
C ALA A 189 28.56 -19.13 4.09
N THR A 190 27.81 -19.88 3.30
CA THR A 190 26.48 -19.51 2.84
C THR A 190 25.52 -19.32 4.03
N PHE A 191 25.55 -20.25 4.98
CA PHE A 191 24.73 -20.18 6.20
C PHE A 191 25.05 -18.95 7.06
N ALA A 192 26.31 -18.50 7.10
CA ALA A 192 26.72 -17.31 7.82
C ALA A 192 26.35 -16.00 7.07
N ILE A 193 26.58 -15.96 5.75
CA ILE A 193 26.47 -14.73 4.96
C ILE A 193 25.02 -14.39 4.61
N PHE A 194 24.21 -15.35 4.19
CA PHE A 194 22.86 -15.10 3.70
C PHE A 194 21.91 -14.45 4.73
N PRO A 195 21.88 -14.87 6.01
CA PRO A 195 21.09 -14.18 7.01
C PRO A 195 21.52 -12.73 7.24
N VAL A 196 22.82 -12.46 7.23
CA VAL A 196 23.35 -11.10 7.44
C VAL A 196 22.95 -10.18 6.28
N VAL A 197 23.19 -10.62 5.05
CA VAL A 197 22.83 -9.85 3.84
C VAL A 197 21.32 -9.69 3.74
N GLY A 198 20.57 -10.77 3.94
CA GLY A 198 19.11 -10.75 3.93
C GLY A 198 18.53 -9.79 4.96
N TYR A 199 19.07 -9.76 6.18
CA TYR A 199 18.66 -8.84 7.23
C TYR A 199 18.95 -7.38 6.86
N GLN A 200 20.12 -7.09 6.29
CA GLN A 200 20.45 -5.73 5.85
C GLN A 200 19.52 -5.23 4.75
N ILE A 201 19.22 -6.09 3.75
CA ILE A 201 18.28 -5.75 2.67
C ILE A 201 16.87 -5.52 3.22
N ALA A 202 16.37 -6.45 4.05
CA ALA A 202 15.04 -6.35 4.64
C ALA A 202 14.90 -5.10 5.52
N ARG A 203 15.91 -4.80 6.34
CA ARG A 203 15.89 -3.61 7.20
C ARG A 203 15.90 -2.32 6.40
N ARG A 204 16.69 -2.22 5.33
CA ARG A 204 16.70 -1.05 4.46
C ARG A 204 15.37 -0.83 3.75
N GLY A 205 14.71 -1.93 3.31
CA GLY A 205 13.42 -1.85 2.64
C GLY A 205 12.25 -1.50 3.56
N ILE A 206 12.31 -1.89 4.85
CA ILE A 206 11.20 -1.68 5.81
C ILE A 206 11.32 -0.35 6.54
N ARG A 207 12.52 0.18 6.72
CA ARG A 207 12.77 1.45 7.44
C ARG A 207 11.88 2.61 6.96
N PRO A 208 11.70 2.87 5.66
CA PRO A 208 10.82 3.93 5.18
C PRO A 208 9.36 3.77 5.63
N VAL A 209 8.87 2.52 5.70
CA VAL A 209 7.50 2.23 6.16
C VAL A 209 7.34 2.53 7.65
N GLU A 210 8.37 2.24 8.46
CA GLU A 210 8.38 2.59 9.89
C GLU A 210 8.41 4.11 10.09
N GLU A 211 9.19 4.84 9.30
CA GLU A 211 9.24 6.30 9.30
C GLU A 211 7.87 6.91 8.94
N MET A 212 7.21 6.42 7.89
CA MET A 212 5.83 6.81 7.53
C MET A 212 4.85 6.54 8.67
N ALA A 213 4.92 5.35 9.28
CA ALA A 213 4.03 4.97 10.37
C ALA A 213 4.25 5.82 11.63
N THR A 214 5.49 6.22 11.92
CA THR A 214 5.79 7.12 13.04
C THR A 214 5.27 8.53 12.76
N THR A 215 5.50 9.09 11.59
CA THR A 215 4.94 10.40 11.19
C THR A 215 3.42 10.37 11.27
N ALA A 216 2.76 9.33 10.71
CA ALA A 216 1.31 9.20 10.77
C ALA A 216 0.75 9.14 12.21
N ARG A 217 1.48 8.56 13.17
CA ARG A 217 1.07 8.54 14.58
C ARG A 217 1.24 9.87 15.28
N HIS A 218 2.18 10.70 14.85
CA HIS A 218 2.42 12.02 15.44
C HIS A 218 1.47 13.09 14.89
N ILE A 219 0.83 12.84 13.74
CA ILE A 219 -0.13 13.77 13.18
C ILE A 219 -1.35 13.88 14.09
N SER A 220 -1.67 15.09 14.46
CA SER A 220 -2.79 15.50 15.29
C SER A 220 -3.40 16.79 14.75
N SER A 221 -4.51 17.27 15.32
CA SER A 221 -5.10 18.57 14.97
C SER A 221 -4.18 19.76 15.13
N THR A 222 -3.08 19.62 15.90
CA THR A 222 -2.13 20.72 16.19
C THR A 222 -0.95 20.75 15.23
N ASN A 223 -0.66 19.66 14.49
CA ASN A 223 0.50 19.55 13.59
C ASN A 223 0.16 18.94 12.22
N LEU A 224 -1.03 19.23 11.69
CA LEU A 224 -1.50 18.77 10.37
C LEU A 224 -0.60 19.20 9.20
N ARG A 225 0.31 20.16 9.40
CA ARG A 225 1.27 20.63 8.38
C ARG A 225 2.47 19.73 8.18
N GLU A 226 2.66 18.73 9.03
CA GLU A 226 3.76 17.78 8.86
C GLU A 226 3.54 16.93 7.61
N ARG A 227 4.60 16.74 6.82
CA ARG A 227 4.53 15.98 5.57
C ARG A 227 5.61 14.91 5.55
N ILE A 228 5.32 13.80 4.89
CA ILE A 228 6.28 12.75 4.61
C ILE A 228 7.12 13.18 3.41
N LEU A 229 8.43 13.28 3.58
CA LEU A 229 9.36 13.60 2.50
C LEU A 229 9.64 12.33 1.69
N PRO A 230 9.28 12.29 0.40
CA PRO A 230 9.46 11.10 -0.44
C PRO A 230 10.90 10.90 -0.93
N GLU A 231 11.81 11.84 -0.63
CA GLU A 231 13.19 11.82 -1.11
C GLU A 231 13.96 10.61 -0.59
N GLY A 232 14.50 9.81 -1.49
CA GLY A 232 15.27 8.61 -1.16
C GLY A 232 14.43 7.33 -1.00
N TYR A 233 13.12 7.39 -1.18
CA TYR A 233 12.26 6.20 -1.14
C TYR A 233 12.17 5.51 -2.51
N PRO A 234 11.99 4.18 -2.55
CA PRO A 234 11.59 3.48 -3.76
C PRO A 234 10.31 4.07 -4.36
N PHE A 235 10.15 3.95 -5.69
CA PHE A 235 9.03 4.57 -6.42
C PHE A 235 7.65 4.26 -5.82
N GLU A 236 7.42 3.02 -5.41
CA GLU A 236 6.16 2.55 -4.83
C GLU A 236 5.87 3.25 -3.49
N LEU A 237 6.89 3.42 -2.66
CA LEU A 237 6.77 4.10 -1.36
C LEU A 237 6.68 5.62 -1.52
N ALA A 238 7.36 6.20 -2.49
CA ALA A 238 7.22 7.62 -2.83
C ALA A 238 5.80 7.94 -3.30
N SER A 239 5.19 7.08 -4.12
CA SER A 239 3.79 7.20 -4.54
C SER A 239 2.83 7.12 -3.36
N LEU A 240 3.06 6.19 -2.43
CA LEU A 240 2.26 6.07 -1.20
C LEU A 240 2.39 7.33 -0.32
N ALA A 241 3.61 7.86 -0.15
CA ALA A 241 3.86 9.09 0.60
C ALA A 241 3.12 10.29 -0.01
N SER A 242 3.14 10.40 -1.35
CA SER A 242 2.40 11.45 -2.07
C SER A 242 0.89 11.35 -1.85
N THR A 243 0.32 10.15 -1.96
CA THR A 243 -1.11 9.92 -1.70
C THR A 243 -1.49 10.27 -0.25
N PHE A 244 -0.64 9.90 0.70
CA PHE A 244 -0.84 10.24 2.11
C PHE A 244 -0.78 11.76 2.35
N ASN A 245 0.18 12.45 1.74
CA ASN A 245 0.28 13.91 1.82
C ASN A 245 -0.96 14.61 1.23
N GLN A 246 -1.48 14.13 0.09
CA GLN A 246 -2.75 14.66 -0.47
C GLN A 246 -3.94 14.47 0.46
N MET A 247 -4.00 13.36 1.18
CA MET A 247 -5.02 13.17 2.23
C MET A 247 -4.86 14.17 3.36
N LEU A 248 -3.61 14.43 3.80
CA LEU A 248 -3.31 15.44 4.83
C LEU A 248 -3.69 16.85 4.37
N ASP A 249 -3.43 17.21 3.10
CA ASP A 249 -3.84 18.50 2.53
C ASP A 249 -5.35 18.71 2.64
N ARG A 250 -6.13 17.69 2.30
CA ARG A 250 -7.60 17.73 2.42
C ARG A 250 -8.06 17.83 3.88
N LEU A 251 -7.38 17.14 4.80
CA LEU A 251 -7.69 17.22 6.23
C LEU A 251 -7.39 18.61 6.80
N GLU A 252 -6.23 19.18 6.47
CA GLU A 252 -5.82 20.51 6.88
C GLU A 252 -6.82 21.56 6.40
N GLU A 253 -7.17 21.53 5.11
CA GLU A 253 -8.16 22.45 4.54
C GLU A 253 -9.54 22.32 5.21
N SER A 254 -9.97 21.08 5.51
CA SER A 254 -11.24 20.86 6.21
C SER A 254 -11.20 21.37 7.65
N PHE A 255 -10.09 21.13 8.35
CA PHE A 255 -9.91 21.62 9.72
C PHE A 255 -9.84 23.15 9.80
N GLU A 256 -9.12 23.78 8.87
CA GLU A 256 -9.07 25.25 8.79
C GLU A 256 -10.45 25.85 8.49
N ARG A 257 -11.26 25.21 7.63
CA ARG A 257 -12.65 25.62 7.38
C ARG A 257 -13.51 25.54 8.64
N ILE A 258 -13.43 24.42 9.38
CA ILE A 258 -14.18 24.23 10.62
C ILE A 258 -13.75 25.25 11.69
N SER A 259 -12.43 25.47 11.81
CA SER A 259 -11.89 26.40 12.80
C SER A 259 -12.33 27.84 12.53
N ARG A 260 -12.25 28.30 11.27
CA ARG A 260 -12.76 29.63 10.87
C ARG A 260 -14.26 29.76 11.15
N PHE A 261 -15.03 28.76 10.72
CA PHE A 261 -16.47 28.74 10.96
C PHE A 261 -16.85 28.84 12.44
N SER A 262 -16.14 28.11 13.31
CA SER A 262 -16.35 28.16 14.76
C SER A 262 -16.01 29.53 15.36
N ALA A 263 -14.93 30.14 14.87
CA ALA A 263 -14.55 31.50 15.32
C ALA A 263 -15.58 32.56 14.90
N ASP A 264 -16.07 32.49 13.66
CA ASP A 264 -17.04 33.40 13.12
C ASP A 264 -18.38 33.28 13.88
N ILE A 265 -18.87 32.06 14.15
CA ILE A 265 -20.05 31.80 14.98
C ILE A 265 -19.88 32.44 16.37
N ALA A 266 -18.75 32.19 17.02
CA ALA A 266 -18.54 32.72 18.37
C ALA A 266 -18.50 34.25 18.39
N HIS A 267 -17.98 34.87 17.34
CA HIS A 267 -17.97 36.32 17.19
C HIS A 267 -19.41 36.89 17.03
N ASP A 268 -20.16 36.32 16.10
CA ASP A 268 -21.48 36.85 15.72
C ASP A 268 -22.61 36.55 16.74
N LEU A 269 -22.45 35.46 17.53
CA LEU A 269 -23.30 35.21 18.69
C LEU A 269 -23.00 36.15 19.87
N ARG A 270 -21.73 36.55 20.05
CA ARG A 270 -21.34 37.42 21.18
C ARG A 270 -21.95 38.80 21.07
N THR A 271 -22.09 39.36 19.88
CA THR A 271 -22.60 40.72 19.64
C THR A 271 -24.03 40.89 20.14
N PRO A 272 -25.05 40.11 19.69
CA PRO A 272 -26.42 40.27 20.18
C PRO A 272 -26.55 39.98 21.69
N VAL A 273 -25.79 38.99 22.20
CA VAL A 273 -25.81 38.68 23.64
C VAL A 273 -25.25 39.88 24.47
N ASN A 274 -24.20 40.54 24.00
CA ASN A 274 -23.64 41.69 24.68
C ASN A 274 -24.60 42.91 24.58
N ASN A 275 -25.30 43.11 23.46
CA ASN A 275 -26.28 44.15 23.29
C ASN A 275 -27.42 43.99 24.29
N ILE A 276 -28.07 42.81 24.32
CA ILE A 276 -29.14 42.48 25.29
C ILE A 276 -28.66 42.72 26.72
N ARG A 277 -27.46 42.24 27.06
CA ARG A 277 -26.91 42.43 28.41
C ARG A 277 -26.65 43.88 28.72
N GLY A 278 -26.04 44.64 27.79
CA GLY A 278 -25.73 46.06 27.99
C GLY A 278 -26.96 46.91 28.16
N GLU A 279 -27.99 46.69 27.34
CA GLU A 279 -29.28 47.38 27.46
C GLU A 279 -29.97 47.07 28.80
N ALA A 280 -29.98 45.81 29.22
CA ALA A 280 -30.54 45.39 30.50
C ALA A 280 -29.73 45.99 31.68
N GLU A 281 -28.38 45.98 31.64
CA GLU A 281 -27.52 46.60 32.67
C GLU A 281 -27.78 48.13 32.78
N VAL A 282 -27.89 48.81 31.64
CA VAL A 282 -28.19 50.24 31.58
C VAL A 282 -29.61 50.55 32.08
N ALA A 283 -30.60 49.69 31.80
CA ALA A 283 -31.98 49.82 32.32
C ALA A 283 -32.02 49.65 33.84
N LEU A 284 -31.21 48.73 34.39
CA LEU A 284 -31.16 48.45 35.84
C LEU A 284 -30.29 49.48 36.65
N ALA A 285 -29.43 50.21 35.97
CA ALA A 285 -28.52 51.15 36.65
C ALA A 285 -29.21 52.36 37.34
N ARG A 286 -30.44 52.72 36.89
CA ARG A 286 -31.23 53.78 37.45
C ARG A 286 -32.71 53.51 37.31
N VAL A 287 -33.55 54.10 38.20
CA VAL A 287 -35.01 54.08 38.07
C VAL A 287 -35.45 54.88 36.84
N ARG A 288 -36.27 54.28 35.98
CA ARG A 288 -36.74 54.82 34.71
C ARG A 288 -38.27 54.87 34.71
N ARG A 289 -38.86 55.60 33.75
CA ARG A 289 -40.28 55.57 33.48
C ARG A 289 -40.73 54.26 32.88
N ALA A 290 -41.99 53.90 32.96
CA ALA A 290 -42.48 52.63 32.44
C ALA A 290 -42.34 52.48 30.92
N ASP A 291 -42.51 53.60 30.19
CA ASP A 291 -42.29 53.67 28.74
C ASP A 291 -40.83 53.41 28.38
N GLU A 292 -39.87 53.99 29.06
CA GLU A 292 -38.45 53.75 28.85
C GLU A 292 -38.03 52.25 29.10
N TYR A 293 -38.65 51.58 30.08
CA TYR A 293 -38.44 50.13 30.31
C TYR A 293 -39.08 49.32 29.19
N ARG A 294 -40.23 49.77 28.64
CA ARG A 294 -40.85 49.07 27.52
C ARG A 294 -39.97 49.10 26.27
N ASP A 295 -39.44 50.29 25.94
CA ASP A 295 -38.48 50.42 24.77
C ASP A 295 -37.27 49.53 24.91
N VAL A 296 -36.66 49.41 26.11
CA VAL A 296 -35.56 48.50 26.35
C VAL A 296 -35.98 47.02 26.20
N ILE A 297 -37.17 46.66 26.70
CA ILE A 297 -37.67 45.29 26.57
C ILE A 297 -37.96 44.96 25.11
N GLU A 298 -38.51 45.90 24.33
CA GLU A 298 -38.78 45.75 22.91
C GLU A 298 -37.46 45.56 22.14
N SER A 299 -36.43 46.37 22.41
CA SER A 299 -35.09 46.21 21.82
C SER A 299 -34.42 44.87 22.19
N CYS A 300 -34.52 44.45 23.47
CA CYS A 300 -34.02 43.12 23.89
C CYS A 300 -34.77 41.97 23.20
N LEU A 301 -36.08 42.14 22.98
CA LEU A 301 -36.90 41.13 22.27
C LEU A 301 -36.48 41.03 20.79
N GLU A 302 -36.32 42.15 20.11
CA GLU A 302 -35.86 42.21 18.71
C GLU A 302 -34.50 41.49 18.55
N GLU A 303 -33.55 41.78 19.45
CA GLU A 303 -32.24 41.17 19.42
C GLU A 303 -32.25 39.64 19.74
N SER A 304 -33.20 39.22 20.61
CA SER A 304 -33.45 37.81 20.92
C SER A 304 -34.02 37.04 19.72
N VAL A 305 -34.96 37.64 18.98
CA VAL A 305 -35.52 37.08 17.73
C VAL A 305 -34.40 36.94 16.70
N ARG A 306 -33.61 38.00 16.51
CA ARG A 306 -32.48 37.99 15.59
C ARG A 306 -31.46 36.88 15.94
N LEU A 307 -31.16 36.67 17.22
CA LEU A 307 -30.30 35.58 17.68
C LEU A 307 -30.88 34.21 17.37
N SER A 308 -32.21 34.05 17.55
CA SER A 308 -32.90 32.79 17.21
C SER A 308 -32.85 32.48 15.72
N ASP A 309 -33.04 33.49 14.87
CA ASP A 309 -32.93 33.35 13.41
C ASP A 309 -31.50 32.97 13.00
N LEU A 310 -30.49 33.63 13.58
CA LEU A 310 -29.10 33.31 13.34
C LEU A 310 -28.80 31.85 13.69
N ILE A 311 -29.24 31.36 14.86
CA ILE A 311 -29.06 29.97 15.28
C ILE A 311 -29.76 29.01 14.29
N SER A 312 -30.96 29.34 13.85
CA SER A 312 -31.73 28.55 12.88
C SER A 312 -31.03 28.47 11.52
N ASP A 313 -30.44 29.58 11.08
CA ASP A 313 -29.65 29.65 9.85
C ASP A 313 -28.39 28.81 9.94
N LEU A 314 -27.66 28.87 11.06
CA LEU A 314 -26.46 28.06 11.30
C LEU A 314 -26.76 26.56 11.35
N LEU A 315 -27.84 26.17 12.05
CA LEU A 315 -28.27 24.77 12.12
C LEU A 315 -28.71 24.25 10.74
N PHE A 316 -29.34 25.09 9.92
CA PHE A 316 -29.67 24.73 8.55
C PHE A 316 -28.41 24.49 7.72
N LEU A 317 -27.43 25.43 7.72
CA LEU A 317 -26.19 25.29 6.97
C LEU A 317 -25.39 24.06 7.40
N ALA A 318 -25.31 23.76 8.70
CA ALA A 318 -24.67 22.56 9.22
C ALA A 318 -25.35 21.27 8.73
N ARG A 319 -26.68 21.25 8.64
CA ARG A 319 -27.43 20.11 8.10
C ARG A 319 -27.30 20.00 6.59
N ALA A 320 -27.32 21.11 5.87
CA ALA A 320 -27.22 21.12 4.40
C ALA A 320 -25.90 20.53 3.87
N GLU A 321 -24.83 20.60 4.65
CA GLU A 321 -23.52 19.96 4.31
C GLU A 321 -23.49 18.47 4.62
N SER A 322 -24.47 17.95 5.34
CA SER A 322 -24.49 16.50 5.65
C SER A 322 -24.96 15.70 4.41
N PRO A 323 -24.22 14.65 4.02
CA PRO A 323 -24.60 13.79 2.89
C PRO A 323 -25.93 13.03 3.10
N VAL A 324 -26.50 13.10 4.32
CA VAL A 324 -27.73 12.37 4.70
C VAL A 324 -28.96 13.29 4.62
N THR A 325 -28.84 14.56 4.18
CA THR A 325 -29.96 15.49 4.13
C THR A 325 -30.96 15.07 3.04
N HIS A 326 -32.14 14.64 3.44
CA HIS A 326 -33.24 14.30 2.53
C HIS A 326 -34.15 15.49 2.27
N LEU A 327 -34.30 15.84 0.97
CA LEU A 327 -35.27 16.84 0.53
C LEU A 327 -36.71 16.28 0.59
N ARG A 328 -37.64 17.05 1.07
CA ARG A 328 -39.08 16.76 0.99
C ARG A 328 -39.64 17.28 -0.33
N ARG A 329 -39.30 16.61 -1.41
CA ARG A 329 -39.72 16.99 -2.75
C ARG A 329 -41.24 16.83 -2.91
N GLN A 330 -41.87 17.84 -3.45
CA GLN A 330 -43.29 17.85 -3.82
C GLN A 330 -43.48 18.64 -5.11
N ARG A 331 -44.60 18.46 -5.77
CA ARG A 331 -44.94 19.25 -6.97
C ARG A 331 -45.27 20.68 -6.55
N VAL A 332 -44.46 21.64 -7.00
CA VAL A 332 -44.61 23.08 -6.65
C VAL A 332 -44.82 23.84 -7.94
N ASP A 333 -45.87 24.63 -7.98
CA ASP A 333 -46.02 25.72 -8.96
C ASP A 333 -45.15 26.89 -8.48
N VAL A 334 -44.05 27.14 -9.21
CA VAL A 334 -43.08 28.16 -8.84
C VAL A 334 -43.66 29.56 -9.00
N GLY A 335 -44.54 29.77 -9.99
CA GLY A 335 -45.24 31.05 -10.16
C GLY A 335 -46.15 31.39 -8.97
N GLU A 336 -46.87 30.40 -8.44
CA GLU A 336 -47.67 30.54 -7.22
C GLU A 336 -46.80 30.84 -6.00
N LEU A 337 -45.66 30.13 -5.85
CA LEU A 337 -44.73 30.37 -4.76
C LEU A 337 -44.17 31.79 -4.77
N LEU A 338 -43.76 32.30 -5.94
CA LEU A 338 -43.25 33.67 -6.08
C LEU A 338 -44.33 34.73 -5.75
N ARG A 339 -45.57 34.49 -6.14
CA ARG A 339 -46.70 35.37 -5.78
C ARG A 339 -46.89 35.38 -4.26
N GLY A 340 -46.87 34.23 -3.59
CA GLY A 340 -46.99 34.15 -2.13
C GLY A 340 -45.84 34.86 -1.40
N VAL A 341 -44.59 34.74 -1.90
CA VAL A 341 -43.46 35.49 -1.35
C VAL A 341 -43.62 36.99 -1.57
N ARG A 342 -44.08 37.43 -2.75
CA ARG A 342 -44.36 38.84 -3.01
C ARG A 342 -45.41 39.37 -2.03
N GLU A 343 -46.52 38.69 -1.87
CA GLU A 343 -47.60 39.09 -0.95
C GLU A 343 -47.10 39.23 0.50
N TYR A 344 -46.26 38.32 0.96
CA TYR A 344 -45.65 38.38 2.28
C TYR A 344 -44.78 39.63 2.51
N TYR A 345 -44.00 40.04 1.49
CA TYR A 345 -43.09 41.20 1.58
C TYR A 345 -43.69 42.50 1.07
N GLU A 346 -44.97 42.53 0.59
CA GLU A 346 -45.60 43.69 -0.03
C GLU A 346 -45.71 44.89 0.94
N ILE A 347 -46.04 44.65 2.21
CA ILE A 347 -46.13 45.69 3.24
C ILE A 347 -44.76 46.31 3.50
N SER A 348 -43.73 45.48 3.71
CA SER A 348 -42.35 45.95 3.97
C SER A 348 -41.78 46.69 2.77
N ALA A 349 -42.09 46.26 1.54
CA ALA A 349 -41.70 46.95 0.34
C ALA A 349 -42.36 48.32 0.21
N ALA A 350 -43.66 48.39 0.49
CA ALA A 350 -44.41 49.65 0.48
C ALA A 350 -43.90 50.65 1.55
N GLU A 351 -43.61 50.18 2.78
CA GLU A 351 -43.00 51.00 3.83
C GLU A 351 -41.63 51.52 3.45
N GLY A 352 -40.83 50.69 2.75
CA GLY A 352 -39.52 51.07 2.20
C GLY A 352 -39.59 51.93 0.92
N GLY A 353 -40.82 52.20 0.39
CA GLY A 353 -41.02 52.93 -0.85
C GLY A 353 -40.45 52.18 -2.09
N VAL A 354 -40.37 50.85 -2.06
CA VAL A 354 -39.80 49.99 -3.13
C VAL A 354 -40.94 49.26 -3.84
N SER A 355 -40.93 49.25 -5.18
CA SER A 355 -41.89 48.50 -5.97
C SER A 355 -41.52 47.03 -6.07
N LEU A 356 -42.36 46.11 -5.60
CA LEU A 356 -42.15 44.67 -5.67
C LEU A 356 -43.10 44.02 -6.68
N THR A 357 -42.59 43.48 -7.75
CA THR A 357 -43.38 42.92 -8.85
C THR A 357 -42.99 41.48 -9.17
N THR A 358 -43.94 40.74 -9.76
CA THR A 358 -43.70 39.35 -10.18
C THR A 358 -43.98 39.21 -11.67
N VAL A 359 -43.01 38.69 -12.42
CA VAL A 359 -43.18 38.35 -13.83
C VAL A 359 -43.30 36.83 -13.90
N ALA A 360 -44.55 36.36 -14.06
CA ALA A 360 -44.80 34.93 -14.20
C ALA A 360 -44.48 34.47 -15.64
N ALA A 361 -44.13 33.21 -15.80
CA ALA A 361 -44.12 32.58 -17.13
C ALA A 361 -45.55 32.46 -17.66
N ASP A 362 -45.71 32.46 -18.99
CA ASP A 362 -47.02 32.38 -19.64
C ASP A 362 -47.77 31.09 -19.31
N GLU A 363 -47.05 30.00 -18.96
CA GLU A 363 -47.63 28.74 -18.49
C GLU A 363 -47.17 28.38 -17.05
N PRO A 364 -48.00 27.64 -16.29
CA PRO A 364 -47.63 27.19 -14.93
C PRO A 364 -46.39 26.30 -14.96
N VAL A 365 -45.34 26.68 -14.24
CA VAL A 365 -44.12 25.90 -14.14
C VAL A 365 -44.14 25.03 -12.90
N ILE A 366 -44.51 23.75 -13.07
CA ILE A 366 -44.61 22.77 -11.97
C ILE A 366 -43.37 21.91 -11.92
N VAL A 367 -42.64 21.93 -10.79
CA VAL A 367 -41.37 21.21 -10.58
C VAL A 367 -41.38 20.44 -9.26
N GLU A 368 -40.66 19.33 -9.16
CA GLU A 368 -40.49 18.56 -7.93
C GLU A 368 -39.35 19.16 -7.07
N LEU A 369 -39.72 20.02 -6.12
CA LEU A 369 -38.79 20.73 -5.23
C LEU A 369 -39.31 20.69 -3.78
N ASP A 370 -38.42 21.01 -2.83
CA ASP A 370 -38.81 21.27 -1.46
C ASP A 370 -39.34 22.72 -1.36
N ARG A 371 -40.69 22.84 -1.24
CA ARG A 371 -41.38 24.12 -1.21
C ARG A 371 -40.87 25.05 -0.09
N THR A 372 -40.63 24.48 1.10
CA THR A 372 -40.20 25.26 2.27
C THR A 372 -38.80 25.83 2.07
N LEU A 373 -37.87 25.00 1.54
CA LEU A 373 -36.52 25.46 1.26
C LEU A 373 -36.48 26.47 0.12
N LEU A 374 -37.26 26.25 -0.94
CA LEU A 374 -37.33 27.21 -2.03
C LEU A 374 -37.93 28.56 -1.57
N GLN A 375 -39.00 28.54 -0.79
CA GLN A 375 -39.57 29.75 -0.21
C GLN A 375 -38.54 30.49 0.65
N ARG A 376 -37.76 29.77 1.46
CA ARG A 376 -36.64 30.34 2.25
C ARG A 376 -35.56 30.97 1.36
N ALA A 377 -35.18 30.31 0.27
CA ALA A 377 -34.19 30.87 -0.65
C ALA A 377 -34.65 32.16 -1.29
N VAL A 378 -35.88 32.17 -1.85
CA VAL A 378 -36.45 33.36 -2.46
C VAL A 378 -36.65 34.47 -1.43
N GLY A 379 -37.13 34.12 -0.22
CA GLY A 379 -37.31 35.08 0.89
C GLY A 379 -35.98 35.76 1.27
N ASN A 380 -34.86 34.99 1.37
CA ASN A 380 -33.56 35.58 1.63
C ASN A 380 -33.09 36.53 0.52
N LEU A 381 -33.37 36.21 -0.74
CA LEU A 381 -33.06 37.10 -1.85
C LEU A 381 -33.89 38.39 -1.83
N VAL A 382 -35.18 38.29 -1.57
CA VAL A 382 -36.09 39.46 -1.45
C VAL A 382 -35.71 40.33 -0.26
N SER A 383 -35.44 39.75 0.91
CA SER A 383 -34.98 40.48 2.10
C SER A 383 -33.67 41.24 1.83
N ASN A 384 -32.70 40.60 1.17
CA ASN A 384 -31.46 41.28 0.76
C ASN A 384 -31.73 42.41 -0.23
N ALA A 385 -32.57 42.19 -1.23
CA ALA A 385 -32.92 43.20 -2.21
C ALA A 385 -33.60 44.43 -1.54
N LEU A 386 -34.55 44.19 -0.60
CA LEU A 386 -35.20 45.28 0.15
C LEU A 386 -34.19 46.06 1.02
N ALA A 387 -33.28 45.39 1.68
CA ALA A 387 -32.26 46.03 2.52
C ALA A 387 -31.29 46.94 1.75
N HIS A 388 -31.13 46.70 0.45
CA HIS A 388 -30.14 47.41 -0.38
C HIS A 388 -30.74 48.24 -1.52
N THR A 389 -32.06 48.25 -1.67
CA THR A 389 -32.77 49.08 -2.64
C THR A 389 -33.25 50.37 -1.97
N GLN A 390 -32.96 51.51 -2.60
CA GLN A 390 -33.39 52.81 -2.09
C GLN A 390 -34.88 53.08 -2.41
N PRO A 391 -35.56 53.96 -1.64
CA PRO A 391 -36.92 54.42 -1.98
C PRO A 391 -37.02 54.90 -3.43
N GLY A 392 -38.08 54.48 -4.13
CA GLY A 392 -38.28 54.71 -5.57
C GLY A 392 -37.67 53.64 -6.47
N GLY A 393 -36.89 52.67 -5.90
CA GLY A 393 -36.39 51.54 -6.63
C GLY A 393 -37.40 50.42 -6.86
N SER A 394 -36.98 49.36 -7.55
CA SER A 394 -37.85 48.22 -7.90
C SER A 394 -37.17 46.90 -7.69
N ILE A 395 -37.94 45.89 -7.28
CA ILE A 395 -37.53 44.49 -7.17
C ILE A 395 -38.44 43.64 -8.06
N VAL A 396 -37.86 42.81 -8.89
CA VAL A 396 -38.57 41.93 -9.82
C VAL A 396 -38.28 40.46 -9.49
N LEU A 397 -39.33 39.69 -9.27
CA LEU A 397 -39.26 38.23 -9.15
C LEU A 397 -39.68 37.63 -10.50
N ALA A 398 -38.86 36.87 -11.12
CA ALA A 398 -39.16 36.24 -12.39
C ALA A 398 -38.88 34.73 -12.37
N THR A 399 -39.65 33.98 -13.13
CA THR A 399 -39.39 32.57 -13.38
C THR A 399 -39.46 32.28 -14.86
N ASN A 400 -38.56 31.46 -15.32
CA ASN A 400 -38.52 31.00 -16.69
C ASN A 400 -38.08 29.52 -16.68
N ALA A 401 -38.69 28.68 -17.50
CA ALA A 401 -38.35 27.29 -17.65
C ALA A 401 -37.78 27.04 -19.05
N ASP A 402 -36.70 26.26 -19.09
CA ASP A 402 -36.15 25.72 -20.31
C ASP A 402 -36.41 24.20 -20.33
N ILE A 403 -35.98 23.47 -21.38
CA ILE A 403 -36.23 22.02 -21.55
C ILE A 403 -35.76 21.20 -20.34
N SER A 404 -34.66 21.57 -19.69
CA SER A 404 -34.01 20.79 -18.62
C SER A 404 -33.90 21.51 -17.27
N THR A 405 -34.09 22.83 -17.23
CA THR A 405 -33.84 23.64 -16.04
C THR A 405 -34.88 24.70 -15.85
N ILE A 406 -35.21 24.99 -14.58
CA ILE A 406 -35.96 26.17 -14.21
C ILE A 406 -35.00 27.23 -13.71
N ARG A 407 -35.24 28.47 -14.10
CA ARG A 407 -34.55 29.66 -13.62
C ARG A 407 -35.51 30.49 -12.78
N ILE A 408 -35.09 30.80 -11.55
CA ILE A 408 -35.79 31.69 -10.64
C ILE A 408 -34.87 32.86 -10.41
N GLU A 409 -35.32 34.05 -10.75
CA GLU A 409 -34.53 35.27 -10.74
C GLU A 409 -35.13 36.28 -9.78
N VAL A 410 -34.26 36.89 -8.96
CA VAL A 410 -34.59 38.08 -8.15
C VAL A 410 -33.64 39.18 -8.59
N SER A 411 -34.21 40.27 -9.09
CA SER A 411 -33.44 41.42 -9.61
C SER A 411 -33.88 42.70 -8.89
N ASP A 412 -32.93 43.47 -8.40
CA ASP A 412 -33.15 44.75 -7.75
C ASP A 412 -32.41 45.89 -8.48
N THR A 413 -32.88 47.13 -8.24
CA THR A 413 -32.24 48.36 -8.70
C THR A 413 -31.49 49.07 -7.57
N GLY A 414 -30.90 48.29 -6.64
CA GLY A 414 -30.22 48.78 -5.47
C GLY A 414 -28.82 49.32 -5.75
N VAL A 415 -28.02 49.45 -4.69
CA VAL A 415 -26.66 50.02 -4.75
C VAL A 415 -25.66 49.15 -5.51
N GLY A 416 -25.97 47.87 -5.78
CA GLY A 416 -25.10 46.92 -6.42
C GLY A 416 -23.93 46.48 -5.53
N ILE A 417 -23.13 45.55 -6.07
CA ILE A 417 -21.99 44.92 -5.39
C ILE A 417 -20.71 45.17 -6.16
N PRO A 418 -19.61 45.60 -5.49
CA PRO A 418 -18.32 45.79 -6.16
C PRO A 418 -17.81 44.47 -6.79
N ALA A 419 -17.20 44.54 -7.96
CA ALA A 419 -16.67 43.38 -8.67
C ALA A 419 -15.70 42.53 -7.83
N GLU A 420 -14.91 43.16 -6.97
CA GLU A 420 -13.93 42.51 -6.07
C GLU A 420 -14.61 41.61 -5.01
N ALA A 421 -15.87 41.97 -4.63
CA ALA A 421 -16.64 41.24 -3.64
C ALA A 421 -17.42 40.06 -4.22
N LEU A 422 -17.78 40.09 -5.51
CA LEU A 422 -18.59 39.05 -6.17
C LEU A 422 -18.12 37.62 -5.97
N PRO A 423 -16.81 37.29 -6.03
CA PRO A 423 -16.35 35.90 -5.79
C PRO A 423 -16.64 35.37 -4.38
N ARG A 424 -16.90 36.27 -3.41
CA ARG A 424 -17.03 35.97 -1.99
C ARG A 424 -18.42 36.17 -1.43
N VAL A 425 -19.38 36.65 -2.20
CA VAL A 425 -20.73 36.97 -1.68
C VAL A 425 -21.52 35.78 -1.17
N PHE A 426 -21.13 34.55 -1.58
CA PHE A 426 -21.70 33.30 -1.10
C PHE A 426 -20.95 32.73 0.11
N ASP A 427 -19.80 33.33 0.48
CA ASP A 427 -19.09 32.94 1.69
C ASP A 427 -19.93 33.26 2.91
N ARG A 428 -19.91 32.39 3.91
CA ARG A 428 -20.61 32.59 5.17
C ARG A 428 -20.06 33.82 5.90
N PHE A 429 -20.95 34.62 6.49
CA PHE A 429 -20.60 35.83 7.23
C PHE A 429 -19.93 36.92 6.39
N PHE A 430 -19.85 36.74 5.06
CA PHE A 430 -19.24 37.75 4.19
C PHE A 430 -20.18 38.97 4.03
N ARG A 431 -19.61 40.15 4.15
CA ARG A 431 -20.30 41.45 4.01
C ARG A 431 -19.36 42.46 3.34
N VAL A 432 -19.87 43.24 2.40
CA VAL A 432 -19.08 44.23 1.66
C VAL A 432 -18.62 45.37 2.58
N ASP A 433 -19.47 45.84 3.49
CA ASP A 433 -19.18 46.90 4.47
C ASP A 433 -19.55 46.47 5.89
N SER A 434 -18.56 46.24 6.73
CA SER A 434 -18.74 45.87 8.15
C SER A 434 -19.24 47.00 9.03
N SER A 435 -19.02 48.27 8.67
CA SER A 435 -19.26 49.43 9.52
C SER A 435 -20.64 50.09 9.31
N ARG A 436 -21.21 50.05 8.11
CA ARG A 436 -22.55 50.66 7.82
C ARG A 436 -23.72 49.69 8.03
N SER A 437 -23.47 48.42 8.11
CA SER A 437 -24.48 47.40 8.08
C SER A 437 -24.94 46.87 9.44
N GLN A 438 -24.38 47.36 10.56
CA GLN A 438 -24.96 47.07 11.89
C GLN A 438 -26.37 47.61 12.05
N ALA A 439 -26.69 48.71 11.39
CA ALA A 439 -28.06 49.32 11.39
C ALA A 439 -29.07 48.54 10.52
N SER A 440 -28.63 47.76 9.52
CA SER A 440 -29.52 47.05 8.58
C SER A 440 -29.70 45.55 8.88
N GLY A 441 -29.14 45.05 10.00
CA GLY A 441 -29.53 43.74 10.58
C GLY A 441 -29.09 42.47 9.85
N GLY A 442 -28.36 42.52 8.73
CA GLY A 442 -28.00 41.32 7.96
C GLY A 442 -26.92 40.44 8.62
N THR A 443 -27.14 39.12 8.69
CA THR A 443 -26.23 38.14 9.30
C THR A 443 -25.09 37.71 8.38
N GLY A 444 -25.11 38.04 7.08
CA GLY A 444 -24.16 37.53 6.08
C GLY A 444 -24.33 36.04 5.75
N LEU A 445 -25.43 35.42 6.21
CA LEU A 445 -25.73 34.00 5.94
C LEU A 445 -26.71 33.78 4.80
N GLY A 446 -27.51 34.82 4.45
CA GLY A 446 -28.64 34.72 3.51
C GLY A 446 -28.23 34.14 2.14
N LEU A 447 -27.18 34.69 1.49
CA LEU A 447 -26.69 34.18 0.20
C LEU A 447 -26.04 32.80 0.30
N ALA A 448 -25.36 32.49 1.39
CA ALA A 448 -24.81 31.14 1.65
C ALA A 448 -25.94 30.10 1.79
N ILE A 449 -27.07 30.48 2.44
CA ILE A 449 -28.27 29.64 2.53
C ILE A 449 -28.86 29.41 1.13
N VAL A 450 -28.98 30.46 0.32
CA VAL A 450 -29.48 30.37 -1.06
C VAL A 450 -28.65 29.41 -1.88
N GLN A 451 -27.31 29.51 -1.81
CA GLN A 451 -26.41 28.61 -2.49
C GLN A 451 -26.56 27.16 -2.01
N SER A 452 -26.62 26.95 -0.71
CA SER A 452 -26.80 25.60 -0.12
C SER A 452 -28.14 24.97 -0.55
N ILE A 453 -29.24 25.76 -0.61
CA ILE A 453 -30.52 25.27 -1.08
C ILE A 453 -30.47 24.89 -2.57
N ALA A 454 -29.82 25.71 -3.41
CA ALA A 454 -29.64 25.39 -4.83
C ALA A 454 -28.88 24.09 -5.01
N LEU A 455 -27.74 23.91 -4.31
CA LEU A 455 -26.91 22.71 -4.35
C LEU A 455 -27.64 21.45 -3.86
N LEU A 456 -28.43 21.55 -2.78
CA LEU A 456 -29.25 20.43 -2.29
C LEU A 456 -30.26 19.96 -3.35
N HIS A 457 -30.79 20.87 -4.17
CA HIS A 457 -31.67 20.52 -5.28
C HIS A 457 -30.95 20.05 -6.55
N GLY A 458 -29.61 19.95 -6.52
CA GLY A 458 -28.80 19.58 -7.68
C GLY A 458 -28.63 20.69 -8.72
N GLY A 459 -28.93 21.94 -8.29
CA GLY A 459 -28.83 23.15 -9.09
C GLY A 459 -27.59 23.99 -8.74
N ASN A 460 -27.58 25.22 -9.24
CA ASN A 460 -26.56 26.22 -8.93
C ASN A 460 -27.19 27.61 -8.79
N VAL A 461 -26.41 28.57 -8.29
CA VAL A 461 -26.76 29.97 -8.18
C VAL A 461 -25.73 30.81 -8.94
N GLN A 462 -26.24 31.84 -9.65
CA GLN A 462 -25.43 32.84 -10.32
C GLN A 462 -25.81 34.24 -9.85
N ILE A 463 -24.84 35.12 -9.76
CA ILE A 463 -25.05 36.52 -9.39
C ILE A 463 -24.41 37.42 -10.44
N TRP A 464 -25.12 38.42 -10.85
CA TRP A 464 -24.62 39.53 -11.63
C TRP A 464 -24.92 40.82 -10.86
N SER A 465 -23.95 41.69 -10.72
CA SER A 465 -24.16 42.99 -10.07
C SER A 465 -23.12 44.00 -10.55
N GLU A 466 -23.55 45.26 -10.61
CA GLU A 466 -22.69 46.39 -10.92
C GLU A 466 -23.05 47.55 -10.00
N LEU A 467 -22.06 48.27 -9.47
CA LEU A 467 -22.29 49.40 -8.58
C LEU A 467 -23.21 50.45 -9.21
N GLY A 468 -24.29 50.80 -8.53
CA GLY A 468 -25.30 51.74 -8.97
C GLY A 468 -26.32 51.23 -9.99
N GLN A 469 -26.16 49.95 -10.45
CA GLN A 469 -27.09 49.30 -11.41
C GLN A 469 -28.01 48.28 -10.76
N GLY A 470 -27.70 47.89 -9.53
CA GLY A 470 -28.44 46.85 -8.79
C GLY A 470 -27.83 45.48 -8.87
N THR A 471 -28.59 44.47 -8.42
CA THR A 471 -28.14 43.09 -8.34
C THR A 471 -29.17 42.14 -8.95
N ARG A 472 -28.70 41.10 -9.64
CA ARG A 472 -29.53 40.01 -10.16
C ARG A 472 -28.98 38.70 -9.69
N VAL A 473 -29.78 37.92 -8.97
CA VAL A 473 -29.45 36.57 -8.51
C VAL A 473 -30.36 35.58 -9.20
N THR A 474 -29.79 34.57 -9.83
CA THR A 474 -30.50 33.55 -10.59
C THR A 474 -30.21 32.16 -10.01
N LEU A 475 -31.26 31.48 -9.59
CA LEU A 475 -31.25 30.07 -9.17
C LEU A 475 -31.55 29.20 -10.40
N HIS A 476 -30.66 28.31 -10.71
CA HIS A 476 -30.83 27.28 -11.75
C HIS A 476 -31.10 25.95 -11.09
N MET A 477 -32.25 25.35 -11.33
CA MET A 477 -32.64 24.05 -10.76
C MET A 477 -33.03 23.07 -11.86
N PRO A 478 -32.66 21.79 -11.78
CA PRO A 478 -33.04 20.79 -12.80
C PRO A 478 -34.55 20.51 -12.72
N LEU A 479 -35.23 20.40 -13.87
CA LEU A 479 -36.65 20.04 -13.97
C LEU A 479 -36.92 18.59 -13.63
N SER A 480 -35.95 17.70 -13.81
CA SER A 480 -35.98 16.29 -13.39
C SER A 480 -34.75 15.96 -12.56
N SER A 481 -34.93 15.37 -11.39
CA SER A 481 -33.80 14.81 -10.66
C SER A 481 -33.30 13.57 -11.41
N THR A 482 -32.23 13.69 -12.12
CA THR A 482 -31.42 12.49 -12.42
C THR A 482 -30.90 11.97 -11.08
N LYS A 483 -31.11 10.69 -10.81
CA LYS A 483 -30.78 9.94 -9.59
C LYS A 483 -29.42 10.24 -9.01
#